data_bdb25cf4c761b321bd608e6014d3ec01
#
_entry.id   bdb25cf4c761b321bd608e6014d3ec01
#
_cell.length_a   1.000
_cell.length_b   1.000
_cell.length_c   1.000
_cell.angle_alpha   90.00
_cell.angle_beta   90.00
_cell.angle_gamma   90.00
#
_symmetry.space_group_name_H-M   'P 1'
#
loop_
_entity.id
_entity.type
_entity.pdbx_description
1 polymer ?
#
loop_
_entity_poly.entity_id
_entity_poly.type
_entity_poly.pdbx_seq_one_letter_code
_entity_poly.pdbx_strand_id
1 'polypeptide(L)'
;MVLAAQMGLLPGLAAWGGLFAVAAMGPALLALGYQFDAFTDRRWLAVVAVVVGGGAVSLAMNLGTFAMPGVPILVALVIVGVLTFLGFGVLLPGEARMYLEMTSENPDTDLIGAIGMRNAKLSGVQGVLQLSIVAVMVYIRWGSLGF
;
A
#
# COMPACT_ATOMS: atom_id res chain seq x y z
N MET A 1 4.24 12.36 -0.68
CA MET A 1 5.59 12.93 -0.70
C MET A 1 5.87 13.67 -2.01
N VAL A 2 5.92 12.99 -3.16
CA VAL A 2 6.20 13.64 -4.47
C VAL A 2 5.19 14.74 -4.80
N LEU A 3 3.88 14.51 -4.60
CA LEU A 3 2.84 15.52 -4.75
C LEU A 3 3.04 16.73 -3.82
N ALA A 4 3.38 16.48 -2.55
CA ALA A 4 3.64 17.56 -1.59
C ALA A 4 4.86 18.41 -1.98
N ALA A 5 5.89 17.79 -2.56
CA ALA A 5 7.06 18.52 -3.09
C ALA A 5 6.70 19.34 -4.34
N GLN A 6 5.90 18.79 -5.26
CA GLN A 6 5.44 19.48 -6.45
C GLN A 6 4.53 20.67 -6.12
N MET A 7 3.80 20.60 -5.00
CA MET A 7 2.96 21.69 -4.49
C MET A 7 3.74 22.73 -3.67
N GLY A 8 5.05 22.59 -3.53
CA GLY A 8 5.90 23.52 -2.76
C GLY A 8 5.72 23.43 -1.24
N LEU A 9 5.00 22.40 -0.75
CA LEU A 9 4.72 22.20 0.68
C LEU A 9 5.90 21.58 1.43
N LEU A 10 6.79 20.90 0.71
CA LEU A 10 8.01 20.29 1.25
C LEU A 10 9.22 20.71 0.40
N PRO A 11 10.34 21.08 1.03
CA PRO A 11 11.60 21.24 0.31
C PRO A 11 11.94 19.94 -0.45
N GLY A 12 12.49 20.04 -1.65
CA GLY A 12 12.80 18.86 -2.47
C GLY A 12 13.63 17.80 -1.73
N LEU A 13 14.57 18.26 -0.88
CA LEU A 13 15.38 17.36 -0.05
C LEU A 13 14.55 16.57 0.97
N ALA A 14 13.56 17.19 1.61
CA ALA A 14 12.68 16.51 2.56
C ALA A 14 11.74 15.52 1.86
N ALA A 15 11.30 15.79 0.63
CA ALA A 15 10.51 14.87 -0.16
C ALA A 15 11.32 13.63 -0.57
N TRP A 16 12.56 13.81 -1.00
CA TRP A 16 13.47 12.72 -1.30
C TRP A 16 13.81 11.89 -0.06
N GLY A 17 14.15 12.54 1.05
CA GLY A 17 14.40 11.86 2.33
C GLY A 17 13.20 11.05 2.80
N GLY A 18 11.98 11.61 2.68
CA GLY A 18 10.75 10.89 3.00
C GLY A 18 10.49 9.70 2.06
N LEU A 19 10.78 9.82 0.76
CA LEU A 19 10.67 8.73 -0.18
C LEU A 19 11.62 7.58 0.17
N PHE A 20 12.89 7.91 0.49
CA PHE A 20 13.87 6.93 0.94
C PHE A 20 13.47 6.27 2.26
N ALA A 21 12.97 7.03 3.22
CA ALA A 21 12.49 6.50 4.49
C ALA A 21 11.36 5.50 4.28
N VAL A 22 10.35 5.83 3.44
CA VAL A 22 9.25 4.92 3.12
C VAL A 22 9.74 3.69 2.37
N ALA A 23 10.67 3.83 1.43
CA ALA A 23 11.25 2.70 0.70
C ALA A 23 12.06 1.77 1.61
N ALA A 24 12.75 2.31 2.62
CA ALA A 24 13.49 1.52 3.61
C ALA A 24 12.58 0.87 4.65
N MET A 25 11.46 1.48 4.98
CA MET A 25 10.49 0.93 5.95
C MET A 25 9.89 -0.41 5.51
N GLY A 26 9.66 -0.61 4.21
CA GLY A 26 9.13 -1.87 3.70
C GLY A 26 10.01 -3.08 4.08
N PRO A 27 11.29 -3.10 3.67
CA PRO A 27 12.23 -4.15 4.06
C PRO A 27 12.44 -4.25 5.58
N ALA A 28 12.48 -3.12 6.30
CA ALA A 28 12.63 -3.13 7.75
C ALA A 28 11.42 -3.76 8.45
N LEU A 29 10.20 -3.44 8.03
CA LEU A 29 8.97 -4.05 8.53
C LEU A 29 8.90 -5.55 8.21
N LEU A 30 9.37 -5.96 7.03
CA LEU A 30 9.51 -7.37 6.67
C LEU A 30 10.45 -8.09 7.63
N ALA A 31 11.65 -7.55 7.83
CA ALA A 31 12.66 -8.16 8.71
C ALA A 31 12.16 -8.26 10.16
N LEU A 32 11.51 -7.20 10.66
CA LEU A 32 10.90 -7.20 11.99
C LEU A 32 9.73 -8.18 12.09
N GLY A 33 8.87 -8.23 11.06
CA GLY A 33 7.75 -9.15 11.02
C GLY A 33 8.18 -10.61 11.08
N TYR A 34 9.26 -10.97 10.40
CA TYR A 34 9.86 -12.30 10.47
C TYR A 34 10.43 -12.62 11.86
N GLN A 35 11.06 -11.64 12.55
CA GLN A 35 11.63 -11.85 13.88
C GLN A 35 10.57 -12.05 14.98
N PHE A 36 9.40 -11.44 14.83
CA PHE A 36 8.37 -11.41 15.88
C PHE A 36 7.12 -12.22 15.56
N ASP A 37 7.16 -13.10 14.55
CA ASP A 37 5.99 -13.87 14.07
C ASP A 37 4.73 -13.00 13.84
N ALA A 38 4.93 -11.71 13.60
CA ALA A 38 3.85 -10.71 13.52
C ALA A 38 2.88 -11.00 12.37
N PHE A 39 3.34 -11.71 11.33
CA PHE A 39 2.52 -12.06 10.16
C PHE A 39 1.55 -13.20 10.41
N THR A 40 1.69 -13.92 11.51
CA THR A 40 0.77 -14.98 11.92
C THR A 40 -0.39 -14.46 12.77
N ASP A 41 -0.28 -13.25 13.31
CA ASP A 41 -1.25 -12.65 14.22
C ASP A 41 -2.20 -11.67 13.48
N ARG A 42 -3.49 -11.72 13.85
CA ARG A 42 -4.50 -10.74 13.43
C ARG A 42 -4.17 -9.31 13.85
N ARG A 43 -3.30 -9.14 14.83
CA ARG A 43 -2.79 -7.82 15.27
C ARG A 43 -2.08 -7.08 14.16
N TRP A 44 -1.37 -7.79 13.27
CA TRP A 44 -0.76 -7.18 12.09
C TRP A 44 -1.79 -6.45 11.22
N LEU A 45 -2.92 -7.10 10.94
CA LEU A 45 -4.00 -6.50 10.17
C LEU A 45 -4.55 -5.23 10.84
N ALA A 46 -4.69 -5.26 12.18
CA ALA A 46 -5.11 -4.09 12.94
C ALA A 46 -4.07 -2.95 12.85
N VAL A 47 -2.78 -3.25 12.95
CA VAL A 47 -1.71 -2.24 12.78
C VAL A 47 -1.78 -1.61 11.40
N VAL A 48 -1.88 -2.41 10.34
CA VAL A 48 -1.99 -1.89 8.96
C VAL A 48 -3.26 -1.05 8.79
N ALA A 49 -4.40 -1.51 9.33
CA ALA A 49 -5.65 -0.76 9.29
C ALA A 49 -5.56 0.60 9.99
N VAL A 50 -4.90 0.65 11.16
CA VAL A 50 -4.68 1.90 11.91
C VAL A 50 -3.76 2.84 11.13
N VAL A 51 -2.66 2.34 10.56
CA VAL A 51 -1.71 3.16 9.79
C VAL A 51 -2.37 3.71 8.52
N VAL A 52 -3.05 2.86 7.75
CA VAL A 52 -3.73 3.29 6.51
C VAL A 52 -4.91 4.20 6.84
N GLY A 53 -5.72 3.85 7.84
CA GLY A 53 -6.86 4.65 8.28
C GLY A 53 -6.43 5.98 8.87
N GLY A 54 -5.41 6.00 9.73
CA GLY A 54 -4.82 7.22 10.29
C GLY A 54 -4.26 8.15 9.20
N GLY A 55 -3.57 7.58 8.22
CA GLY A 55 -3.10 8.32 7.04
C GLY A 55 -4.25 8.92 6.23
N ALA A 56 -5.31 8.15 5.99
CA ALA A 56 -6.50 8.62 5.27
C ALA A 56 -7.22 9.74 6.02
N VAL A 57 -7.40 9.62 7.35
CA VAL A 57 -8.01 10.65 8.19
C VAL A 57 -7.16 11.91 8.22
N SER A 58 -5.84 11.77 8.41
CA SER A 58 -4.90 12.90 8.39
C SER A 58 -4.96 13.65 7.06
N LEU A 59 -5.01 12.92 5.96
CA LEU A 59 -5.14 13.51 4.64
C LEU A 59 -6.48 14.24 4.46
N ALA A 60 -7.58 13.60 4.88
CA ALA A 60 -8.91 14.19 4.81
C ALA A 60 -9.02 15.50 5.61
N MET A 61 -8.42 15.54 6.80
CA MET A 61 -8.40 16.75 7.66
C MET A 61 -7.56 17.88 7.04
N ASN A 62 -6.60 17.57 6.19
CA ASN A 62 -5.70 18.55 5.58
C ASN A 62 -6.02 18.83 4.09
N LEU A 63 -7.13 18.30 3.56
CA LEU A 63 -7.51 18.52 2.15
C LEU A 63 -7.59 20.01 1.78
N GLY A 64 -8.14 20.85 2.66
CA GLY A 64 -8.23 22.30 2.46
C GLY A 64 -6.87 23.01 2.42
N THR A 65 -5.89 22.49 3.17
CA THR A 65 -4.53 23.03 3.23
C THR A 65 -3.73 22.68 1.97
N PHE A 66 -4.01 21.52 1.39
CA PHE A 66 -3.31 21.02 0.21
C PHE A 66 -3.84 21.60 -1.12
N ALA A 67 -4.89 22.42 -1.08
CA ALA A 67 -5.54 22.97 -2.29
C ALA A 67 -5.68 21.91 -3.40
N MET A 68 -6.11 20.71 -3.02
CA MET A 68 -6.14 19.58 -3.95
C MET A 68 -7.17 19.80 -5.05
N PRO A 69 -6.80 19.78 -6.32
CA PRO A 69 -7.74 19.92 -7.41
C PRO A 69 -8.57 18.65 -7.55
N GLY A 70 -9.76 18.67 -6.98
CA GLY A 70 -10.88 17.88 -7.44
C GLY A 70 -10.92 16.37 -7.11
N VAL A 71 -12.05 15.80 -7.49
CA VAL A 71 -12.46 14.39 -7.34
C VAL A 71 -11.40 13.37 -7.84
N PRO A 72 -10.69 13.56 -8.98
CA PRO A 72 -9.73 12.57 -9.46
C PRO A 72 -8.59 12.25 -8.48
N ILE A 73 -8.10 13.24 -7.74
CA ILE A 73 -7.04 13.01 -6.74
C ILE A 73 -7.58 12.20 -5.56
N LEU A 74 -8.80 12.49 -5.11
CA LEU A 74 -9.43 11.69 -4.06
C LEU A 74 -9.59 10.23 -4.49
N VAL A 75 -10.03 9.99 -5.73
CA VAL A 75 -10.14 8.64 -6.30
C VAL A 75 -8.77 7.96 -6.31
N ALA A 76 -7.73 8.65 -6.77
CA ALA A 76 -6.37 8.11 -6.76
C ALA A 76 -5.91 7.72 -5.35
N LEU A 77 -6.16 8.57 -4.35
CA LEU A 77 -5.79 8.33 -2.96
C LEU A 77 -6.55 7.14 -2.35
N VAL A 78 -7.83 7.00 -2.65
CA VAL A 78 -8.63 5.85 -2.21
C VAL A 78 -8.07 4.56 -2.82
N ILE A 79 -7.79 4.54 -4.13
CA ILE A 79 -7.20 3.37 -4.79
C ILE A 79 -5.85 3.02 -4.16
N VAL A 80 -4.97 4.00 -3.94
CA VAL A 80 -3.67 3.78 -3.29
C VAL A 80 -3.83 3.25 -1.86
N GLY A 81 -4.79 3.78 -1.09
CA GLY A 81 -5.11 3.29 0.25
C GLY A 81 -5.53 1.82 0.24
N VAL A 82 -6.43 1.45 -0.67
CA VAL A 82 -6.88 0.05 -0.84
C VAL A 82 -5.73 -0.84 -1.28
N LEU A 83 -4.91 -0.42 -2.25
CA LEU A 83 -3.73 -1.16 -2.70
C LEU A 83 -2.73 -1.38 -1.57
N THR A 84 -2.48 -0.36 -0.75
CA THR A 84 -1.59 -0.43 0.41
C THR A 84 -2.13 -1.43 1.44
N PHE A 85 -3.42 -1.35 1.75
CA PHE A 85 -4.05 -2.28 2.68
C PHE A 85 -4.00 -3.73 2.18
N LEU A 86 -4.32 -3.97 0.91
CA LEU A 86 -4.25 -5.31 0.32
C LEU A 86 -2.81 -5.84 0.29
N GLY A 87 -1.86 -5.01 -0.13
CA GLY A 87 -0.46 -5.39 -0.23
C GLY A 87 0.15 -5.73 1.13
N PHE A 88 0.17 -4.77 2.04
CA PHE A 88 0.82 -4.92 3.35
C PHE A 88 -0.04 -5.65 4.38
N GLY A 89 -1.36 -5.54 4.29
CA GLY A 89 -2.27 -6.16 5.26
C GLY A 89 -2.56 -7.62 4.98
N VAL A 90 -2.63 -8.02 3.72
CA VAL A 90 -3.13 -9.35 3.35
C VAL A 90 -2.13 -10.16 2.52
N LEU A 91 -1.60 -9.58 1.43
CA LEU A 91 -0.71 -10.31 0.52
C LEU A 91 0.64 -10.59 1.17
N LEU A 92 1.29 -9.57 1.69
CA LEU A 92 2.60 -9.70 2.32
C LEU A 92 2.62 -10.73 3.48
N PRO A 93 1.69 -10.68 4.46
CA PRO A 93 1.63 -11.70 5.50
C PRO A 93 1.34 -13.10 4.94
N GLY A 94 0.53 -13.18 3.87
CA GLY A 94 0.26 -14.44 3.18
C GLY A 94 1.52 -15.05 2.57
N GLU A 95 2.29 -14.23 1.85
CA GLU A 95 3.58 -14.65 1.24
C GLU A 95 4.58 -15.07 2.33
N ALA A 96 4.71 -14.27 3.40
CA ALA A 96 5.60 -14.58 4.50
C ALA A 96 5.24 -15.92 5.17
N ARG A 97 3.93 -16.14 5.43
CA ARG A 97 3.46 -17.40 6.02
C ARG A 97 3.69 -18.58 5.09
N MET A 98 3.42 -18.41 3.80
CA MET A 98 3.67 -19.47 2.81
C MET A 98 5.16 -19.81 2.74
N TYR A 99 6.05 -18.82 2.76
CA TYR A 99 7.49 -19.03 2.79
C TYR A 99 7.94 -19.79 4.05
N LEU A 100 7.47 -19.40 5.24
CA LEU A 100 7.78 -20.07 6.49
C LEU A 100 7.31 -21.52 6.49
N GLU A 101 6.12 -21.78 5.97
CA GLU A 101 5.58 -23.13 5.86
C GLU A 101 6.38 -24.01 4.88
N MET A 102 6.76 -23.45 3.73
CA MET A 102 7.58 -24.15 2.73
C MET A 102 8.99 -24.50 3.22
N THR A 103 9.50 -23.76 4.20
CA THR A 103 10.83 -24.00 4.81
C THR A 103 10.78 -24.79 6.10
N SER A 104 9.60 -25.17 6.57
CA SER A 104 9.41 -26.02 7.76
C SER A 104 9.81 -27.47 7.48
N GLU A 105 10.14 -28.22 8.54
CA GLU A 105 10.50 -29.65 8.43
C GLU A 105 9.34 -30.52 7.92
N ASN A 106 8.10 -30.10 8.21
CA ASN A 106 6.87 -30.80 7.78
C ASN A 106 5.90 -29.79 7.16
N PRO A 107 6.06 -29.41 5.89
CA PRO A 107 5.25 -28.40 5.25
C PRO A 107 3.79 -28.87 5.06
N ASP A 108 2.85 -28.03 5.48
CA ASP A 108 1.42 -28.22 5.22
C ASP A 108 1.08 -27.74 3.80
N THR A 109 1.03 -28.68 2.85
CA THR A 109 0.75 -28.41 1.44
C THR A 109 -0.66 -27.86 1.21
N ASP A 110 -1.64 -28.24 2.03
CA ASP A 110 -3.02 -27.78 1.91
C ASP A 110 -3.11 -26.30 2.33
N LEU A 111 -2.43 -25.93 3.41
CA LEU A 111 -2.33 -24.54 3.86
C LEU A 111 -1.62 -23.67 2.81
N ILE A 112 -0.49 -24.16 2.26
CA ILE A 112 0.25 -23.46 1.19
C ILE A 112 -0.66 -23.23 -0.02
N GLY A 113 -1.38 -24.27 -0.46
CA GLY A 113 -2.31 -24.20 -1.57
C GLY A 113 -3.45 -23.21 -1.33
N ALA A 114 -4.04 -23.23 -0.14
CA ALA A 114 -5.12 -22.32 0.25
C ALA A 114 -4.68 -20.86 0.26
N ILE A 115 -3.50 -20.57 0.83
CA ILE A 115 -2.92 -19.21 0.84
C ILE A 115 -2.59 -18.77 -0.58
N GLY A 116 -1.93 -19.64 -1.37
CA GLY A 116 -1.56 -19.34 -2.76
C GLY A 116 -2.77 -19.00 -3.63
N MET A 117 -3.84 -19.80 -3.53
CA MET A 117 -5.09 -19.55 -4.28
C MET A 117 -5.75 -18.23 -3.85
N ARG A 118 -5.79 -17.93 -2.56
CA ARG A 118 -6.30 -16.64 -2.06
C ARG A 118 -5.47 -15.47 -2.59
N ASN A 119 -4.15 -15.55 -2.49
CA ASN A 119 -3.24 -14.51 -2.94
C ASN A 119 -3.33 -14.30 -4.46
N ALA A 120 -3.45 -15.36 -5.24
CA ALA A 120 -3.65 -15.27 -6.68
C ALA A 120 -4.93 -14.51 -7.06
N LYS A 121 -6.05 -14.78 -6.37
CA LYS A 121 -7.31 -14.05 -6.58
C LYS A 121 -7.19 -12.57 -6.20
N LEU A 122 -6.55 -12.26 -5.06
CA LEU A 122 -6.35 -10.89 -4.61
C LEU A 122 -5.37 -10.12 -5.50
N SER A 123 -4.35 -10.78 -6.04
CA SER A 123 -3.42 -10.19 -7.01
C SER A 123 -4.12 -9.79 -8.31
N GLY A 124 -5.12 -10.56 -8.74
CA GLY A 124 -5.97 -10.17 -9.86
C GLY A 124 -6.73 -8.87 -9.59
N VAL A 125 -7.34 -8.74 -8.41
CA VAL A 125 -8.01 -7.49 -7.99
C VAL A 125 -7.02 -6.34 -7.89
N GLN A 126 -5.83 -6.58 -7.33
CA GLN A 126 -4.76 -5.60 -7.23
C GLN A 126 -4.31 -5.12 -8.62
N GLY A 127 -4.18 -6.03 -9.59
CA GLY A 127 -3.85 -5.68 -10.97
C GLY A 127 -4.87 -4.74 -11.61
N VAL A 128 -6.17 -5.00 -11.42
CA VAL A 128 -7.24 -4.12 -11.91
C VAL A 128 -7.15 -2.74 -11.25
N LEU A 129 -6.93 -2.67 -9.93
CA LEU A 129 -6.77 -1.40 -9.23
C LEU A 129 -5.53 -0.63 -9.69
N GLN A 130 -4.42 -1.33 -9.98
CA GLN A 130 -3.20 -0.71 -10.53
C GLN A 130 -3.45 -0.12 -11.91
N LEU A 131 -4.16 -0.81 -12.79
CA LEU A 131 -4.56 -0.25 -14.08
C LEU A 131 -5.49 0.95 -13.92
N SER A 132 -6.41 0.89 -12.97
CA SER A 132 -7.31 1.99 -12.66
C SER A 132 -6.58 3.24 -12.17
N ILE A 133 -5.56 3.10 -11.31
CA ILE A 133 -4.75 4.25 -10.87
C ILE A 133 -3.96 4.85 -12.02
N VAL A 134 -3.43 4.04 -12.94
CA VAL A 134 -2.77 4.53 -14.15
C VAL A 134 -3.74 5.35 -15.00
N ALA A 135 -4.95 4.85 -15.24
CA ALA A 135 -5.99 5.58 -15.98
C ALA A 135 -6.35 6.92 -15.32
N VAL A 136 -6.51 6.94 -13.99
CA VAL A 136 -6.77 8.17 -13.23
C VAL A 136 -5.59 9.15 -13.34
N MET A 137 -4.36 8.68 -13.26
CA MET A 137 -3.16 9.52 -13.39
C MET A 137 -3.03 10.11 -14.81
N VAL A 138 -3.34 9.32 -15.84
CA VAL A 138 -3.41 9.79 -17.22
C VAL A 138 -4.49 10.86 -17.35
N TYR A 139 -5.68 10.63 -16.79
CA TYR A 139 -6.76 11.63 -16.80
C TYR A 139 -6.36 12.94 -16.09
N ILE A 140 -5.72 12.86 -14.91
CA ILE A 140 -5.23 14.04 -14.20
C ILE A 140 -4.20 14.82 -15.05
N ARG A 141 -3.34 14.10 -15.77
CA ARG A 141 -2.28 14.73 -16.58
C ARG A 141 -2.80 15.35 -17.88
N TRP A 142 -3.75 14.69 -18.55
CA TRP A 142 -4.15 15.02 -19.92
C TRP A 142 -5.62 15.49 -20.03
N GLY A 143 -6.47 15.13 -19.08
CA GLY A 143 -7.91 15.48 -19.11
C GLY A 143 -8.19 16.98 -18.97
N SER A 144 -7.22 17.77 -18.49
CA SER A 144 -7.29 19.22 -18.49
C SER A 144 -6.99 19.86 -19.87
N LEU A 145 -6.56 19.07 -20.86
CA LEU A 145 -6.24 19.51 -22.21
C LEU A 145 -7.44 19.46 -23.18
N GLY A 146 -8.63 19.13 -22.69
CA GLY A 146 -9.87 19.29 -23.46
C GLY A 146 -10.03 18.30 -24.63
N PHE A 147 -9.58 17.05 -24.47
CA PHE A 147 -9.96 15.96 -25.37
C PHE A 147 -11.27 15.34 -24.94
#